data_17644f0efb863519fc77781521762464
#
_entry.id   17644f0efb863519fc77781521762464
#
_cell.length_a   1.000
_cell.length_b   1.000
_cell.length_c   1.000
_cell.angle_alpha   90.00
_cell.angle_beta   90.00
_cell.angle_gamma   90.00
#
_symmetry.space_group_name_H-M   'P 1'
#
loop_
_entity.id
_entity.type
_entity.pdbx_description
1 polymer ?
#
loop_
_entity_poly.entity_id
_entity_poly.type
_entity_poly.pdbx_seq_one_letter_code
_entity_poly.pdbx_strand_id
1 'polypeptide(L)'
;MPVRPSIHTIKVSLRYMKPPVWRRLQVPSKTSLAELHHIIQAAMGWYDCHLHQFEVDGVDYADPAHMLDETRDEERGKLDRMQVGQRFAYWYDFGDDWWHDITVESVARADPALIYPRCVTG
;
A
#
# COMPACT_ATOMS: atom_id res chain seq x y z
N MET A 1 -15.34 -21.45 16.03
CA MET A 1 -14.79 -20.17 16.53
C MET A 1 -14.34 -19.31 15.36
N PRO A 2 -14.85 -18.08 15.25
CA PRO A 2 -14.35 -17.20 14.21
C PRO A 2 -12.88 -16.89 14.46
N VAL A 3 -12.06 -17.05 13.43
CA VAL A 3 -10.67 -16.69 13.47
C VAL A 3 -10.55 -15.19 13.23
N ARG A 4 -9.82 -14.48 14.12
CA ARG A 4 -9.58 -13.06 13.90
C ARG A 4 -8.84 -12.85 12.58
N PRO A 5 -9.18 -11.83 11.79
CA PRO A 5 -8.49 -11.57 10.54
C PRO A 5 -7.03 -11.24 10.76
N SER A 6 -6.21 -11.52 9.76
CA SER A 6 -4.80 -11.11 9.75
C SER A 6 -4.67 -9.64 9.37
N ILE A 7 -3.65 -9.02 9.96
CA ILE A 7 -3.29 -7.61 9.72
C ILE A 7 -1.83 -7.55 9.27
N HIS A 8 -1.59 -6.86 8.18
CA HIS A 8 -0.25 -6.50 7.73
C HIS A 8 0.14 -5.14 8.30
N THR A 9 1.28 -5.05 8.95
CA THR A 9 1.90 -3.77 9.30
C THR A 9 2.91 -3.42 8.21
N ILE A 10 2.70 -2.29 7.57
CA ILE A 10 3.55 -1.82 6.47
C ILE A 10 4.11 -0.44 6.79
N LYS A 11 5.33 -0.19 6.33
CA LYS A 11 5.95 1.13 6.38
C LYS A 11 5.97 1.70 4.96
N VAL A 12 5.31 2.84 4.78
CA VAL A 12 5.28 3.58 3.52
C VAL A 12 6.20 4.77 3.65
N SER A 13 7.26 4.81 2.85
CA SER A 13 8.28 5.85 2.90
C SER A 13 8.40 6.55 1.55
N LEU A 14 8.26 7.86 1.54
CA LEU A 14 8.41 8.67 0.33
C LEU A 14 9.90 8.79 -0.01
N ARG A 15 10.28 8.44 -1.26
CA ARG A 15 11.68 8.50 -1.71
C ARG A 15 12.20 9.92 -1.77
N TYR A 16 13.51 10.08 -1.55
CA TYR A 16 14.27 11.31 -1.78
C TYR A 16 13.88 12.49 -0.89
N MET A 17 13.21 12.24 0.22
CA MET A 17 12.83 13.30 1.16
C MET A 17 13.79 13.37 2.34
N LYS A 18 14.21 14.60 2.68
CA LYS A 18 15.02 14.91 3.86
C LYS A 18 14.42 16.12 4.57
N PRO A 19 13.95 16.00 5.81
CA PRO A 19 13.90 14.74 6.60
C PRO A 19 12.95 13.72 5.99
N PRO A 20 13.10 12.44 6.34
CA PRO A 20 12.24 11.39 5.79
C PRO A 20 10.77 11.64 6.09
N VAL A 21 9.92 11.38 5.09
CA VAL A 21 8.46 11.39 5.24
C VAL A 21 7.98 9.94 5.12
N TRP A 22 7.35 9.43 6.16
CA TRP A 22 6.90 8.04 6.19
C TRP A 22 5.69 7.86 7.10
N ARG A 23 4.98 6.76 6.86
CA ARG A 23 3.83 6.35 7.69
C ARG A 23 3.91 4.87 7.95
N ARG A 24 3.56 4.45 9.16
CA ARG A 24 3.38 3.05 9.49
C ARG A 24 1.88 2.78 9.57
N LEU A 25 1.42 1.85 8.73
CA LEU A 25 0.01 1.54 8.60
C LEU A 25 -0.25 0.08 8.97
N GLN A 26 -1.38 -0.16 9.62
CA GLN A 26 -1.88 -1.50 9.85
C GLN A 26 -3.14 -1.68 9.02
N VAL A 27 -3.11 -2.63 8.12
CA VAL A 27 -4.19 -2.83 7.14
C VAL A 27 -4.61 -4.30 7.11
N PRO A 28 -5.89 -4.59 6.88
CA PRO A 28 -6.32 -5.98 6.73
C PRO A 28 -5.49 -6.70 5.66
N SER A 29 -5.08 -7.93 5.94
CA SER A 29 -4.24 -8.70 5.01
C SER A 29 -4.95 -8.99 3.67
N LYS A 30 -6.27 -8.97 3.66
CA LYS A 30 -7.08 -9.15 2.45
C LYS A 30 -7.18 -7.89 1.58
N THR A 31 -6.58 -6.79 2.00
CA THR A 31 -6.62 -5.53 1.26
C THR A 31 -6.00 -5.71 -0.12
N SER A 32 -6.74 -5.30 -1.16
CA SER A 32 -6.22 -5.25 -2.53
C SER A 32 -5.30 -4.05 -2.71
N LEU A 33 -4.48 -4.06 -3.76
CA LEU A 33 -3.69 -2.89 -4.12
C LEU A 33 -4.58 -1.70 -4.47
N ALA A 34 -5.75 -1.93 -5.07
CA ALA A 34 -6.72 -0.87 -5.36
C ALA A 34 -7.18 -0.18 -4.07
N GLU A 35 -7.52 -0.94 -3.05
CA GLU A 35 -7.90 -0.39 -1.74
C GLU A 35 -6.70 0.28 -1.05
N LEU A 36 -5.52 -0.33 -1.15
CA LEU A 36 -4.29 0.22 -0.57
C LEU A 36 -3.96 1.58 -1.15
N HIS A 37 -4.18 1.80 -2.45
CA HIS A 37 -4.03 3.10 -3.08
C HIS A 37 -4.81 4.18 -2.31
N HIS A 38 -6.07 3.94 -2.01
CA HIS A 38 -6.90 4.90 -1.27
C HIS A 38 -6.41 5.11 0.16
N ILE A 39 -5.96 4.04 0.81
CA ILE A 39 -5.40 4.12 2.17
C ILE A 39 -4.13 4.97 2.19
N ILE A 40 -3.23 4.77 1.23
CA ILE A 40 -2.00 5.56 1.13
C ILE A 40 -2.31 7.02 0.81
N GLN A 41 -3.26 7.28 -0.10
CA GLN A 41 -3.69 8.64 -0.41
C GLN A 41 -4.12 9.39 0.85
N ALA A 42 -4.95 8.76 1.66
CA ALA A 42 -5.42 9.35 2.91
C ALA A 42 -4.27 9.55 3.91
N ALA A 43 -3.40 8.55 4.07
CA ALA A 43 -2.31 8.59 5.04
C ALA A 43 -1.25 9.63 4.70
N MET A 44 -0.94 9.80 3.41
CA MET A 44 0.08 10.75 2.94
C MET A 44 -0.47 12.15 2.68
N GLY A 45 -1.79 12.32 2.72
CA GLY A 45 -2.42 13.60 2.45
C GLY A 45 -2.53 13.96 0.97
N TRP A 46 -2.51 12.96 0.09
CA TRP A 46 -2.74 13.15 -1.34
C TRP A 46 -4.25 13.26 -1.63
N TYR A 47 -4.60 13.82 -2.78
CA TYR A 47 -5.99 14.07 -3.16
C TYR A 47 -6.50 13.18 -4.29
N ASP A 48 -5.76 12.14 -4.66
CA ASP A 48 -6.12 11.18 -5.72
C ASP A 48 -6.52 11.86 -7.04
N CYS A 49 -5.76 12.86 -7.45
CA CYS A 49 -6.04 13.61 -8.67
C CYS A 49 -5.05 13.31 -9.81
N HIS A 50 -4.20 12.29 -9.66
CA HIS A 50 -3.21 11.88 -10.65
C HIS A 50 -3.19 10.36 -10.83
N LEU A 51 -2.58 9.90 -11.91
CA LEU A 51 -2.39 8.48 -12.17
C LEU A 51 -1.45 7.84 -11.16
N HIS A 52 -1.66 6.57 -10.90
CA HIS A 52 -0.83 5.79 -9.98
C HIS A 52 -0.57 4.38 -10.50
N GLN A 53 0.42 3.71 -9.91
CA GLN A 53 0.81 2.36 -10.27
C GLN A 53 1.56 1.72 -9.11
N PHE A 54 1.38 0.41 -8.91
CA PHE A 54 2.20 -0.39 -8.00
C PHE A 54 3.18 -1.24 -8.80
N GLU A 55 4.36 -1.45 -8.26
CA GLU A 55 5.34 -2.39 -8.78
C GLU A 55 5.66 -3.43 -7.70
N VAL A 56 5.32 -4.68 -7.98
CA VAL A 56 5.50 -5.81 -7.06
C VAL A 56 6.22 -6.93 -7.80
N ASP A 57 7.43 -7.27 -7.36
CA ASP A 57 8.24 -8.36 -7.95
C ASP A 57 8.36 -8.25 -9.48
N GLY A 58 8.58 -7.04 -9.98
CA GLY A 58 8.73 -6.78 -11.41
C GLY A 58 7.42 -6.77 -12.20
N VAL A 59 6.27 -6.85 -11.53
CA VAL A 59 4.95 -6.78 -12.16
C VAL A 59 4.29 -5.46 -11.79
N ASP A 60 3.79 -4.75 -12.78
CA ASP A 60 3.09 -3.49 -12.59
C ASP A 60 1.59 -3.71 -12.49
N TYR A 61 0.98 -3.04 -11.51
CA TYR A 61 -0.47 -3.09 -11.25
C TYR A 61 -1.04 -1.69 -11.31
N ALA A 62 -2.18 -1.54 -11.96
CA ALA A 62 -2.86 -0.25 -12.10
C ALA A 62 -4.37 -0.43 -12.17
N ASP A 63 -5.09 0.69 -12.11
CA ASP A 63 -6.52 0.69 -12.38
C ASP A 63 -6.74 0.45 -13.88
N PRO A 64 -7.50 -0.59 -14.26
CA PRO A 64 -7.79 -0.87 -15.67
C PRO A 64 -8.43 0.32 -16.41
N ALA A 65 -9.15 1.17 -15.72
CA ALA A 65 -9.76 2.36 -16.31
C ALA A 65 -8.74 3.37 -16.83
N HIS A 66 -7.50 3.33 -16.33
CA HIS A 66 -6.43 4.23 -16.78
C HIS A 66 -5.77 3.75 -18.06
N MET A 67 -6.06 2.54 -18.52
CA MET A 67 -5.58 1.97 -19.79
C MET A 67 -4.06 2.04 -19.97
N LEU A 68 -3.32 1.82 -18.88
CA LEU A 68 -1.86 1.80 -18.91
C LEU A 68 -1.36 0.47 -19.49
N ASP A 69 -0.39 0.55 -20.42
CA ASP A 69 0.17 -0.62 -21.08
C ASP A 69 0.92 -1.54 -20.11
N GLU A 70 0.84 -2.84 -20.37
CA GLU A 70 1.58 -3.88 -19.66
C GLU A 70 1.34 -3.90 -18.14
N THR A 71 0.17 -3.40 -17.70
CA THR A 71 -0.21 -3.45 -16.29
C THR A 71 -1.27 -4.51 -16.04
N ARG A 72 -1.25 -5.07 -14.82
CA ARG A 72 -2.30 -5.95 -14.33
C ARG A 72 -3.29 -5.16 -13.49
N ASP A 73 -4.48 -5.71 -13.36
CA ASP A 73 -5.54 -5.11 -12.54
C ASP A 73 -5.13 -5.11 -11.06
N GLU A 74 -5.06 -3.93 -10.47
CA GLU A 74 -4.67 -3.75 -9.07
C GLU A 74 -5.62 -4.43 -8.07
N GLU A 75 -6.86 -4.72 -8.46
CA GLU A 75 -7.80 -5.50 -7.63
C GLU A 75 -7.32 -6.94 -7.40
N ARG A 76 -6.49 -7.45 -8.30
CA ARG A 76 -5.96 -8.82 -8.21
C ARG A 76 -4.71 -8.95 -7.37
N GLY A 77 -4.07 -7.85 -7.02
CA GLY A 77 -2.95 -7.85 -6.09
C GLY A 77 -3.47 -7.75 -4.67
N LYS A 78 -3.09 -8.70 -3.80
CA LYS A 78 -3.54 -8.74 -2.41
C LYS A 78 -2.34 -8.73 -1.49
N LEU A 79 -2.44 -8.03 -0.36
CA LEU A 79 -1.38 -7.99 0.64
C LEU A 79 -1.10 -9.36 1.26
N ASP A 80 -2.11 -10.23 1.36
CA ASP A 80 -1.95 -11.55 1.98
C ASP A 80 -0.97 -12.47 1.24
N ARG A 81 -0.61 -12.14 0.00
CA ARG A 81 0.42 -12.84 -0.78
C ARG A 81 1.83 -12.29 -0.50
N MET A 82 1.94 -11.25 0.29
CA MET A 82 3.21 -10.60 0.60
C MET A 82 3.70 -11.00 1.99
N GLN A 83 4.97 -11.41 2.06
CA GLN A 83 5.59 -11.91 3.28
C GLN A 83 6.32 -10.81 4.02
N VAL A 84 6.55 -11.05 5.32
CA VAL A 84 7.38 -10.15 6.14
C VAL A 84 8.75 -9.96 5.48
N GLY A 85 9.18 -8.73 5.40
CA GLY A 85 10.44 -8.34 4.76
C GLY A 85 10.32 -8.02 3.27
N GLN A 86 9.22 -8.37 2.64
CA GLN A 86 9.02 -8.05 1.23
C GLN A 86 8.86 -6.55 1.03
N ARG A 87 9.45 -6.03 -0.03
CA ARG A 87 9.33 -4.64 -0.45
C ARG A 87 8.62 -4.54 -1.78
N PHE A 88 7.84 -3.48 -1.93
CA PHE A 88 7.22 -3.15 -3.19
C PHE A 88 7.12 -1.62 -3.30
N ALA A 89 6.73 -1.11 -4.46
CA ALA A 89 6.72 0.31 -4.73
C ALA A 89 5.33 0.80 -5.14
N TYR A 90 5.05 2.04 -4.78
CA TYR A 90 3.86 2.75 -5.19
C TYR A 90 4.26 4.07 -5.83
N TRP A 91 3.86 4.29 -7.08
CA TRP A 91 4.20 5.46 -7.88
C TRP A 91 2.96 6.30 -8.10
N TYR A 92 2.95 7.50 -7.58
CA TYR A 92 1.85 8.42 -7.68
C TYR A 92 2.30 9.68 -8.43
N ASP A 93 1.45 10.19 -9.34
CA ASP A 93 1.70 11.37 -10.15
C ASP A 93 2.94 11.19 -11.03
N PHE A 94 2.75 10.61 -12.21
CA PHE A 94 3.85 10.28 -13.13
C PHE A 94 4.63 11.52 -13.58
N GLY A 95 4.01 12.70 -13.58
CA GLY A 95 4.70 13.95 -13.90
C GLY A 95 5.67 14.42 -12.82
N ASP A 96 5.26 14.30 -11.56
CA ASP A 96 6.08 14.70 -10.41
C ASP A 96 6.85 13.56 -9.74
N ASP A 97 6.59 12.31 -10.14
CA ASP A 97 7.34 11.12 -9.70
C ASP A 97 7.37 10.92 -8.19
N TRP A 98 6.23 10.86 -7.54
CA TRP A 98 6.15 10.55 -6.12
C TRP A 98 6.25 9.05 -5.89
N TRP A 99 7.47 8.53 -5.80
CA TRP A 99 7.74 7.13 -5.50
C TRP A 99 7.73 6.87 -4.00
N HIS A 100 7.03 5.82 -3.60
CA HIS A 100 6.96 5.36 -2.22
C HIS A 100 7.52 3.95 -2.14
N ASP A 101 8.40 3.72 -1.17
CA ASP A 101 8.87 2.37 -0.84
C ASP A 101 7.99 1.81 0.27
N ILE A 102 7.46 0.62 0.06
CA ILE A 102 6.59 -0.04 1.01
C ILE A 102 7.25 -1.32 1.48
N THR A 103 7.38 -1.49 2.79
CA THR A 103 7.97 -2.67 3.41
C THR A 103 6.95 -3.35 4.30
N VAL A 104 6.79 -4.67 4.13
CA VAL A 104 5.97 -5.47 5.05
C VAL A 104 6.81 -5.73 6.31
N GLU A 105 6.42 -5.12 7.42
CA GLU A 105 7.17 -5.22 8.67
C GLU A 105 6.72 -6.41 9.53
N SER A 106 5.42 -6.67 9.58
CA SER A 106 4.89 -7.79 10.35
C SER A 106 3.50 -8.20 9.87
N VAL A 107 3.12 -9.41 10.22
CA VAL A 107 1.77 -9.94 9.99
C VAL A 107 1.31 -10.54 11.31
N ALA A 108 0.16 -10.13 11.78
CA ALA A 108 -0.39 -10.58 13.06
C ALA A 108 -1.91 -10.64 12.99
N ARG A 109 -2.51 -11.23 14.01
CA ARG A 109 -3.96 -11.24 14.13
C ARG A 109 -4.46 -9.86 14.56
N ALA A 110 -5.65 -9.48 14.08
CA ALA A 110 -6.28 -8.22 14.46
C ALA A 110 -6.51 -8.15 15.96
N ASP A 111 -6.25 -6.98 16.54
CA ASP A 111 -6.64 -6.67 17.91
C ASP A 111 -8.12 -6.28 17.89
N PRO A 112 -9.00 -7.00 18.61
CA PRO A 112 -10.43 -6.69 18.59
C PRO A 112 -10.78 -5.31 19.16
N ALA A 113 -9.86 -4.67 19.90
CA ALA A 113 -10.04 -3.32 20.43
C ALA A 113 -9.70 -2.22 19.42
N LEU A 114 -9.13 -2.57 18.25
CA LEU A 114 -8.68 -1.59 17.26
C LEU A 114 -9.52 -1.66 15.98
N ILE A 115 -9.58 -0.52 15.30
CA ILE A 115 -10.25 -0.39 14.00
C ILE A 115 -9.18 -0.30 12.91
N TYR A 116 -9.35 -1.06 11.83
CA TYR A 116 -8.43 -1.09 10.70
C TYR A 116 -9.13 -0.62 9.42
N PRO A 117 -8.42 -0.03 8.46
CA PRO A 117 -7.00 0.32 8.50
C PRO A 117 -6.74 1.48 9.48
N ARG A 118 -5.50 1.54 9.99
CA ARG A 118 -5.11 2.61 10.91
C ARG A 118 -3.66 3.06 10.68
N CYS A 119 -3.40 4.34 10.91
CA CYS A 119 -2.05 4.88 10.94
C CYS A 119 -1.52 4.77 12.37
N VAL A 120 -0.39 4.08 12.55
CA VAL A 120 0.21 3.86 13.86
C VAL A 120 1.14 5.00 14.24
N THR A 121 2.00 5.39 13.29
CA THR A 121 3.01 6.44 13.52
C THR A 121 3.57 6.91 12.18
N GLY A 122 4.27 8.02 12.24
CA GLY A 122 4.89 8.58 11.04
C GLY A 122 4.89 10.08 10.96
#